data_17a071832d83baf8d5bc47ebe953caae
#
_entry.id   17a071832d83baf8d5bc47ebe953caae
#
_cell.length_a   1.000
_cell.length_b   1.000
_cell.length_c   1.000
_cell.angle_alpha   90.00
_cell.angle_beta   90.00
_cell.angle_gamma   90.00
#
_symmetry.space_group_name_H-M   'P 1'
#
loop_
_entity.id
_entity.type
_entity.pdbx_description
1 polymer ?
#
loop_
_entity_poly.entity_id
_entity_poly.type
_entity_poly.pdbx_seq_one_letter_code
_entity_poly.pdbx_strand_id
1 'polypeptide(L)'
;MTLSENFDSATKFSLLNTKTNYSNEILEAVDRIWKSSVEKYEGRFFDGDIFSVESISSNIVSLSKSKYRLFLAQQENPDLYDELQIRLLAVSGILICNDGIVFGRRSPEVLQDSNAWELLPSGSVTAREFVNEDILFNIDYQIREELLEESGIPKNFYKVITPKMLVESEDSHVVDFVYEIQVNISKSQIIDFHKNATSEYTQLEVVDSKKIVKFIDQNNLVKTSRKIIEHYM
;
A
#
# COMPACT_ATOMS: atom_id res chain seq x y z
N MET A 1 -7.71 -2.63 13.82
CA MET A 1 -7.75 -2.12 12.42
C MET A 1 -8.88 -1.14 12.31
N THR A 2 -8.60 0.11 12.03
CA THR A 2 -9.57 1.21 11.91
C THR A 2 -9.91 1.44 10.43
N LEU A 3 -11.17 1.73 10.14
CA LEU A 3 -11.65 1.99 8.79
C LEU A 3 -12.37 3.34 8.78
N SER A 4 -12.11 4.17 7.77
CA SER A 4 -12.78 5.45 7.57
C SER A 4 -13.24 5.59 6.13
N GLU A 5 -14.51 5.93 5.93
CA GLU A 5 -15.10 6.19 4.62
C GLU A 5 -14.81 7.61 4.09
N ASN A 6 -14.09 8.44 4.86
CA ASN A 6 -13.89 9.86 4.55
C ASN A 6 -12.75 10.13 3.56
N PHE A 7 -12.38 9.15 2.74
CA PHE A 7 -11.43 9.36 1.66
C PHE A 7 -12.16 9.51 0.32
N ASP A 8 -12.23 10.72 -0.15
CA ASP A 8 -12.82 11.09 -1.43
C ASP A 8 -12.00 12.18 -2.13
N SER A 9 -12.50 12.68 -3.24
CA SER A 9 -11.85 13.75 -4.00
C SER A 9 -11.79 15.11 -3.28
N ALA A 10 -12.48 15.27 -2.15
CA ALA A 10 -12.44 16.48 -1.32
C ALA A 10 -11.40 16.36 -0.18
N THR A 11 -10.77 15.21 -0.01
CA THR A 11 -9.71 15.01 0.98
C THR A 11 -8.51 15.91 0.69
N LYS A 12 -8.11 16.66 1.69
CA LYS A 12 -6.98 17.60 1.62
C LYS A 12 -5.79 17.04 2.38
N PHE A 13 -4.62 17.26 1.84
CA PHE A 13 -3.36 16.88 2.47
C PHE A 13 -2.61 18.11 2.93
N SER A 14 -2.01 18.02 4.12
CA SER A 14 -1.17 19.05 4.70
C SER A 14 0.18 18.45 5.06
N LEU A 15 1.25 18.99 4.50
CA LEU A 15 2.61 18.58 4.86
C LEU A 15 3.08 19.42 6.05
N LEU A 16 3.37 18.73 7.15
CA LEU A 16 3.93 19.35 8.34
C LEU A 16 5.45 19.42 8.21
N ASN A 17 6.02 20.56 8.52
CA ASN A 17 7.47 20.72 8.56
C ASN A 17 8.00 20.35 9.96
N THR A 18 7.73 19.12 10.39
CA THR A 18 8.17 18.60 11.68
C THR A 18 9.51 17.89 11.52
N LYS A 19 10.54 18.39 12.22
CA LYS A 19 11.79 17.63 12.42
C LYS A 19 11.63 16.88 13.73
N THR A 20 11.40 15.58 13.69
CA THR A 20 11.48 14.74 14.87
C THR A 20 12.95 14.50 15.21
N ASN A 21 13.38 14.94 16.39
CA ASN A 21 14.72 14.68 16.89
C ASN A 21 14.66 13.42 17.76
N TYR A 22 15.14 12.32 17.23
CA TYR A 22 15.29 11.07 17.99
C TYR A 22 16.57 11.11 18.82
N SER A 23 16.59 10.42 19.97
CA SER A 23 17.80 10.26 20.78
C SER A 23 18.86 9.46 20.02
N ASN A 24 20.15 9.64 20.38
CA ASN A 24 21.22 8.85 19.79
C ASN A 24 21.03 7.35 20.00
N GLU A 25 20.47 6.96 21.14
CA GLU A 25 20.19 5.56 21.49
C GLU A 25 19.19 4.93 20.51
N ILE A 26 18.10 5.66 20.20
CA ILE A 26 17.11 5.23 19.21
C ILE A 26 17.73 5.13 17.81
N LEU A 27 18.49 6.14 17.39
CA LEU A 27 19.15 6.12 16.08
C LEU A 27 20.15 4.97 15.93
N GLU A 28 20.92 4.65 16.98
CA GLU A 28 21.81 3.50 17.01
C GLU A 28 21.05 2.16 16.93
N ALA A 29 19.87 2.07 17.60
CA ALA A 29 19.01 0.89 17.50
C ALA A 29 18.48 0.71 16.08
N VAL A 30 17.98 1.78 15.48
CA VAL A 30 17.53 1.81 14.08
C VAL A 30 18.65 1.38 13.12
N ASP A 31 19.85 1.91 13.27
CA ASP A 31 20.98 1.59 12.40
C ASP A 31 21.42 0.12 12.53
N ARG A 32 21.38 -0.45 13.73
CA ARG A 32 21.66 -1.89 13.94
C ARG A 32 20.63 -2.77 13.24
N ILE A 33 19.33 -2.45 13.42
CA ILE A 33 18.23 -3.21 12.79
C ILE A 33 18.32 -3.08 11.27
N TRP A 34 18.50 -1.87 10.75
CA TRP A 34 18.65 -1.63 9.32
C TRP A 34 19.77 -2.47 8.69
N LYS A 35 20.97 -2.46 9.28
CA LYS A 35 22.11 -3.25 8.81
C LYS A 35 21.79 -4.75 8.81
N SER A 36 21.25 -5.26 9.90
CA SER A 36 20.85 -6.67 10.01
C SER A 36 19.81 -7.05 8.95
N SER A 37 18.81 -6.20 8.71
CA SER A 37 17.76 -6.46 7.72
C SER A 37 18.31 -6.41 6.29
N VAL A 38 19.17 -5.44 5.96
CA VAL A 38 19.82 -5.36 4.64
C VAL A 38 20.68 -6.59 4.37
N GLU A 39 21.43 -7.08 5.35
CA GLU A 39 22.23 -8.31 5.24
C GLU A 39 21.34 -9.54 5.06
N LYS A 40 20.31 -9.70 5.91
CA LYS A 40 19.38 -10.83 5.88
C LYS A 40 18.63 -10.96 4.56
N TYR A 41 18.30 -9.83 3.94
CA TYR A 41 17.49 -9.78 2.72
C TYR A 41 18.29 -9.35 1.48
N GLU A 42 19.61 -9.55 1.51
CA GLU A 42 20.51 -9.39 0.36
C GLU A 42 20.41 -8.02 -0.34
N GLY A 43 20.22 -6.96 0.43
CA GLY A 43 20.18 -5.60 -0.09
C GLY A 43 18.89 -5.21 -0.83
N ARG A 44 17.79 -5.97 -0.66
CA ARG A 44 16.49 -5.69 -1.30
C ARG A 44 15.81 -4.42 -0.79
N PHE A 45 16.28 -3.83 0.32
CA PHE A 45 15.73 -2.61 0.88
C PHE A 45 16.44 -1.36 0.38
N PHE A 46 15.67 -0.34 0.09
CA PHE A 46 16.15 1.00 -0.21
C PHE A 46 15.62 1.99 0.84
N ASP A 47 16.52 2.79 1.45
CA ASP A 47 16.13 3.79 2.45
C ASP A 47 15.59 5.06 1.77
N GLY A 48 14.44 4.93 1.13
CA GLY A 48 13.73 6.02 0.48
C GLY A 48 13.05 6.98 1.45
N ASP A 49 12.67 8.15 0.92
CA ASP A 49 11.77 9.07 1.62
C ASP A 49 10.33 8.54 1.53
N ILE A 50 9.66 8.48 2.68
CA ILE A 50 8.27 8.06 2.83
C ILE A 50 7.44 9.16 3.48
N PHE A 51 6.13 9.06 3.39
CA PHE A 51 5.23 9.85 4.23
C PHE A 51 4.80 9.06 5.47
N SER A 52 4.80 9.75 6.61
CA SER A 52 4.14 9.30 7.85
C SER A 52 2.85 10.09 8.05
N VAL A 53 1.76 9.40 8.37
CA VAL A 53 0.46 10.02 8.68
C VAL A 53 0.46 10.48 10.13
N GLU A 54 0.46 11.79 10.35
CA GLU A 54 0.46 12.39 11.70
C GLU A 54 -0.94 12.43 12.31
N SER A 55 -1.91 12.84 11.51
CA SER A 55 -3.31 12.88 11.94
C SER A 55 -4.29 12.78 10.77
N ILE A 56 -5.47 12.26 11.06
CA ILE A 56 -6.63 12.25 10.17
C ILE A 56 -7.78 12.95 10.90
N SER A 57 -8.28 14.05 10.35
CA SER A 57 -9.37 14.82 10.94
C SER A 57 -10.35 15.26 9.86
N SER A 58 -11.58 14.77 9.94
CA SER A 58 -12.61 15.02 8.91
C SER A 58 -12.09 14.65 7.51
N ASN A 59 -11.84 15.65 6.68
CA ASN A 59 -11.30 15.50 5.31
C ASN A 59 -9.88 16.05 5.17
N ILE A 60 -9.14 16.20 6.27
CA ILE A 60 -7.73 16.66 6.26
C ILE A 60 -6.84 15.55 6.79
N VAL A 61 -5.83 15.20 6.01
CA VAL A 61 -4.76 14.27 6.40
C VAL A 61 -3.46 15.05 6.53
N SER A 62 -2.91 15.07 7.73
CA SER A 62 -1.63 15.72 8.00
C SER A 62 -0.52 14.69 7.89
N LEU A 63 0.52 15.01 7.13
CA LEU A 63 1.65 14.13 6.83
C LEU A 63 2.96 14.79 7.25
N SER A 64 3.96 13.98 7.56
CA SER A 64 5.35 14.38 7.65
C SER A 64 6.22 13.53 6.72
N LYS A 65 7.43 14.01 6.38
CA LYS A 65 8.42 13.20 5.68
C LYS A 65 9.24 12.39 6.68
N SER A 66 9.51 11.14 6.33
CA SER A 66 10.31 10.23 7.14
C SER A 66 11.20 9.36 6.24
N LYS A 67 11.98 8.45 6.82
CA LYS A 67 12.82 7.49 6.12
C LYS A 67 12.30 6.07 6.30
N TYR A 68 12.37 5.26 5.23
CA TYR A 68 11.89 3.89 5.25
C TYR A 68 12.59 3.03 6.33
N ARG A 69 13.88 3.26 6.60
CA ARG A 69 14.62 2.54 7.65
C ARG A 69 14.01 2.71 9.05
N LEU A 70 13.38 3.86 9.34
CA LEU A 70 12.72 4.10 10.63
C LEU A 70 11.46 3.23 10.73
N PHE A 71 10.66 3.21 9.67
CA PHE A 71 9.49 2.33 9.59
C PHE A 71 9.88 0.85 9.69
N LEU A 72 10.90 0.42 8.93
CA LEU A 72 11.38 -0.97 8.96
C LEU A 72 11.87 -1.35 10.37
N ALA A 73 12.63 -0.48 11.05
CA ALA A 73 13.09 -0.74 12.40
C ALA A 73 11.93 -0.92 13.40
N GLN A 74 10.89 -0.11 13.28
CA GLN A 74 9.67 -0.22 14.06
C GLN A 74 8.90 -1.55 13.76
N GLN A 75 8.91 -2.03 12.52
CA GLN A 75 8.30 -3.32 12.16
C GLN A 75 9.07 -4.50 12.74
N GLU A 76 10.39 -4.47 12.68
CA GLU A 76 11.27 -5.53 13.20
C GLU A 76 11.37 -5.52 14.76
N ASN A 77 11.14 -4.35 15.38
CA ASN A 77 11.08 -4.18 16.81
C ASN A 77 9.91 -3.25 17.22
N PRO A 78 8.72 -3.83 17.51
CA PRO A 78 7.52 -3.04 17.84
C PRO A 78 7.67 -2.12 19.07
N ASP A 79 8.60 -2.40 19.99
CA ASP A 79 8.85 -1.54 21.16
C ASP A 79 9.37 -0.14 20.75
N LEU A 80 9.88 0.01 19.53
CA LEU A 80 10.31 1.31 19.00
C LEU A 80 9.13 2.19 18.57
N TYR A 81 7.90 1.68 18.52
CA TYR A 81 6.76 2.46 18.07
C TYR A 81 6.49 3.69 18.95
N ASP A 82 6.62 3.55 20.27
CA ASP A 82 6.36 4.65 21.21
C ASP A 82 7.30 5.86 20.96
N GLU A 83 8.49 5.60 20.41
CA GLU A 83 9.50 6.64 20.12
C GLU A 83 9.43 7.13 18.66
N LEU A 84 9.27 6.22 17.72
CA LEU A 84 9.29 6.53 16.28
C LEU A 84 7.96 7.02 15.75
N GLN A 85 6.86 6.41 16.16
CA GLN A 85 5.47 6.72 15.78
C GLN A 85 5.25 6.83 14.27
N ILE A 86 5.97 6.05 13.47
CA ILE A 86 5.84 6.08 12.02
C ILE A 86 4.55 5.33 11.62
N ARG A 87 3.63 6.05 10.99
CA ARG A 87 2.41 5.51 10.38
C ARG A 87 2.52 5.65 8.87
N LEU A 88 3.04 4.58 8.24
CA LEU A 88 3.39 4.60 6.81
C LEU A 88 2.17 4.86 5.94
N LEU A 89 2.26 5.87 5.07
CA LEU A 89 1.27 6.11 4.02
C LEU A 89 1.46 5.09 2.90
N ALA A 90 0.40 4.35 2.59
CA ALA A 90 0.35 3.39 1.50
C ALA A 90 -0.88 3.61 0.61
N VAL A 91 -0.91 2.97 -0.53
CA VAL A 91 -2.06 2.90 -1.44
C VAL A 91 -2.46 1.46 -1.66
N SER A 92 -3.75 1.20 -1.76
CA SER A 92 -4.32 -0.09 -2.13
C SER A 92 -5.42 0.09 -3.16
N GLY A 93 -5.56 -0.83 -4.10
CA GLY A 93 -6.56 -0.79 -5.16
C GLY A 93 -7.56 -1.93 -5.09
N ILE A 94 -8.82 -1.64 -5.38
CA ILE A 94 -9.83 -2.64 -5.72
C ILE A 94 -9.92 -2.65 -7.24
N LEU A 95 -9.14 -3.51 -7.89
CA LEU A 95 -9.11 -3.60 -9.36
C LEU A 95 -10.29 -4.42 -9.87
N ILE A 96 -11.13 -3.78 -10.66
CA ILE A 96 -12.37 -4.36 -11.21
C ILE A 96 -12.26 -4.43 -12.73
N CYS A 97 -12.39 -5.62 -13.26
CA CYS A 97 -12.51 -5.87 -14.70
C CYS A 97 -13.93 -6.32 -15.09
N ASN A 98 -14.14 -6.65 -16.37
CA ASN A 98 -15.46 -7.08 -16.87
C ASN A 98 -15.99 -8.37 -16.20
N ASP A 99 -15.10 -9.21 -15.67
CA ASP A 99 -15.43 -10.53 -15.14
C ASP A 99 -15.39 -10.60 -13.60
N GLY A 100 -15.00 -9.52 -12.91
CA GLY A 100 -14.96 -9.48 -11.45
C GLY A 100 -13.82 -8.67 -10.86
N ILE A 101 -13.53 -8.94 -9.60
CA ILE A 101 -12.44 -8.29 -8.84
C ILE A 101 -11.17 -9.13 -8.96
N VAL A 102 -10.04 -8.44 -9.13
CA VAL A 102 -8.73 -9.06 -9.34
C VAL A 102 -8.00 -9.17 -8.00
N PHE A 103 -7.47 -10.35 -7.72
CA PHE A 103 -6.59 -10.65 -6.59
C PHE A 103 -5.25 -11.16 -7.12
N GLY A 104 -4.16 -10.74 -6.47
CA GLY A 104 -2.81 -11.23 -6.71
C GLY A 104 -2.36 -12.21 -5.63
N ARG A 105 -1.71 -13.30 -6.00
CA ARG A 105 -1.07 -14.20 -5.05
C ARG A 105 0.38 -13.80 -4.86
N ARG A 106 0.70 -13.32 -3.67
CA ARG A 106 2.06 -12.86 -3.33
C ARG A 106 3.08 -13.96 -3.51
N SER A 107 4.25 -13.58 -4.02
CA SER A 107 5.37 -14.49 -4.18
C SER A 107 5.80 -15.11 -2.83
N PRO A 108 6.30 -16.35 -2.81
CA PRO A 108 6.93 -16.92 -1.62
C PRO A 108 8.21 -16.17 -1.20
N GLU A 109 8.77 -15.34 -2.09
CA GLU A 109 10.01 -14.59 -1.86
C GLU A 109 9.79 -13.21 -1.24
N VAL A 110 8.55 -12.72 -1.17
CA VAL A 110 8.26 -11.45 -0.50
C VAL A 110 8.35 -11.58 1.02
N LEU A 111 8.70 -10.48 1.68
CA LEU A 111 9.02 -10.47 3.11
C LEU A 111 7.79 -10.64 4.02
N GLN A 112 6.67 -10.09 3.60
CA GLN A 112 5.43 -10.09 4.38
C GLN A 112 4.33 -10.82 3.63
N ASP A 113 3.48 -11.54 4.37
CA ASP A 113 2.30 -12.24 3.83
C ASP A 113 2.59 -13.10 2.59
N SER A 114 3.76 -13.77 2.56
CA SER A 114 4.13 -14.63 1.44
C SER A 114 3.07 -15.71 1.18
N ASN A 115 2.79 -15.99 -0.10
CA ASN A 115 1.74 -16.90 -0.56
C ASN A 115 0.30 -16.50 -0.19
N ALA A 116 0.05 -15.38 0.47
CA ALA A 116 -1.29 -14.86 0.68
C ALA A 116 -1.87 -14.24 -0.59
N TRP A 117 -3.18 -14.15 -0.65
CA TRP A 117 -3.88 -13.37 -1.66
C TRP A 117 -4.05 -11.92 -1.20
N GLU A 118 -3.93 -11.01 -2.12
CA GLU A 118 -4.00 -9.57 -1.88
C GLU A 118 -4.84 -8.87 -2.95
N LEU A 119 -5.53 -7.80 -2.55
CA LEU A 119 -6.07 -6.84 -3.52
C LEU A 119 -4.90 -6.10 -4.16
N LEU A 120 -5.01 -5.81 -5.46
CA LEU A 120 -3.99 -5.07 -6.19
C LEU A 120 -4.59 -3.87 -6.92
N PRO A 121 -3.76 -2.83 -7.18
CA PRO A 121 -2.36 -2.69 -6.77
C PRO A 121 -2.20 -2.33 -5.29
N SER A 122 -0.99 -2.50 -4.74
CA SER A 122 -0.67 -2.15 -3.37
C SER A 122 0.79 -1.71 -3.24
N GLY A 123 1.05 -0.60 -2.54
CA GLY A 123 2.42 -0.14 -2.36
C GLY A 123 2.56 1.06 -1.43
N SER A 124 3.76 1.32 -0.94
CA SER A 124 4.05 2.49 -0.11
C SER A 124 4.17 3.76 -0.96
N VAL A 125 3.69 4.88 -0.43
CA VAL A 125 3.82 6.17 -1.13
C VAL A 125 5.18 6.78 -0.87
N THR A 126 5.99 6.87 -1.93
CA THR A 126 7.30 7.54 -1.88
C THR A 126 7.12 9.05 -1.77
N ALA A 127 7.81 9.68 -0.80
CA ALA A 127 7.80 11.13 -0.64
C ALA A 127 8.75 11.80 -1.65
N ARG A 128 8.37 11.80 -2.92
CA ARG A 128 9.15 12.41 -4.02
C ARG A 128 9.15 13.93 -3.90
N GLU A 129 10.21 14.58 -4.36
CA GLU A 129 10.21 16.03 -4.56
C GLU A 129 9.49 16.36 -5.87
N PHE A 130 8.29 16.91 -5.76
CA PHE A 130 7.57 17.46 -6.91
C PHE A 130 7.61 18.98 -6.90
N VAL A 131 7.61 19.56 -8.09
CA VAL A 131 7.76 21.00 -8.33
C VAL A 131 6.69 21.85 -7.60
N ASN A 132 5.54 21.25 -7.24
CA ASN A 132 4.40 21.95 -6.62
C ASN A 132 3.98 21.39 -5.26
N GLU A 133 4.73 20.47 -4.65
CA GLU A 133 4.40 19.84 -3.35
C GLU A 133 2.95 19.28 -3.28
N ASP A 134 2.35 18.93 -4.42
CA ASP A 134 1.01 18.35 -4.46
C ASP A 134 1.05 16.88 -4.02
N ILE A 135 0.65 16.67 -2.77
CA ILE A 135 0.68 15.35 -2.14
C ILE A 135 -0.36 14.43 -2.77
N LEU A 136 -1.54 14.95 -3.13
CA LEU A 136 -2.57 14.14 -3.79
C LEU A 136 -2.05 13.62 -5.14
N PHE A 137 -1.31 14.46 -5.87
CA PHE A 137 -0.65 14.03 -7.10
C PHE A 137 0.35 12.88 -6.84
N ASN A 138 1.07 12.91 -5.72
CA ASN A 138 1.99 11.83 -5.34
C ASN A 138 1.25 10.52 -5.12
N ILE A 139 0.11 10.56 -4.43
CA ILE A 139 -0.71 9.39 -4.13
C ILE A 139 -1.34 8.83 -5.42
N ASP A 140 -1.93 9.70 -6.26
CA ASP A 140 -2.49 9.31 -7.55
C ASP A 140 -1.44 8.78 -8.53
N TYR A 141 -0.23 9.33 -8.48
CA TYR A 141 0.89 8.83 -9.26
C TYR A 141 1.28 7.43 -8.80
N GLN A 142 1.45 7.24 -7.48
CA GLN A 142 1.89 5.95 -6.91
C GLN A 142 0.91 4.83 -7.25
N ILE A 143 -0.40 5.01 -7.04
CA ILE A 143 -1.38 3.95 -7.35
C ILE A 143 -1.37 3.55 -8.82
N ARG A 144 -1.05 4.49 -9.73
CA ARG A 144 -0.96 4.20 -11.17
C ARG A 144 0.32 3.49 -11.57
N GLU A 145 1.44 3.80 -10.90
CA GLU A 145 2.71 3.10 -11.12
C GLU A 145 2.60 1.66 -10.60
N GLU A 146 2.10 1.47 -9.37
CA GLU A 146 1.86 0.12 -8.82
C GLU A 146 0.93 -0.70 -9.72
N LEU A 147 -0.16 -0.09 -10.22
CA LEU A 147 -1.07 -0.78 -11.12
C LEU A 147 -0.37 -1.26 -12.40
N LEU A 148 0.51 -0.43 -12.98
CA LEU A 148 1.27 -0.82 -14.17
C LEU A 148 2.31 -1.90 -13.85
N GLU A 149 3.06 -1.74 -12.76
CA GLU A 149 4.14 -2.65 -12.37
C GLU A 149 3.59 -4.03 -12.01
N GLU A 150 2.53 -4.09 -11.22
CA GLU A 150 1.98 -5.33 -10.69
C GLU A 150 1.06 -6.07 -11.66
N SER A 151 0.26 -5.35 -12.43
CA SER A 151 -0.69 -5.98 -13.36
C SER A 151 -0.24 -6.00 -14.82
N GLY A 152 0.69 -5.13 -15.20
CA GLY A 152 1.10 -4.91 -16.59
C GLY A 152 0.03 -4.23 -17.46
N ILE A 153 -1.09 -3.78 -16.89
CA ILE A 153 -2.21 -3.18 -17.65
C ILE A 153 -1.80 -1.80 -18.14
N PRO A 154 -1.81 -1.54 -19.46
CA PRO A 154 -1.50 -0.21 -20.00
C PRO A 154 -2.52 0.87 -19.60
N LYS A 155 -2.04 2.11 -19.41
CA LYS A 155 -2.84 3.26 -18.94
C LYS A 155 -4.10 3.55 -19.79
N ASN A 156 -4.07 3.23 -21.09
CA ASN A 156 -5.21 3.43 -21.99
C ASN A 156 -6.42 2.51 -21.70
N PHE A 157 -6.26 1.49 -20.88
CA PHE A 157 -7.36 0.64 -20.42
C PHE A 157 -8.00 1.09 -19.12
N TYR A 158 -7.41 2.08 -18.41
CA TYR A 158 -7.97 2.62 -17.18
C TYR A 158 -9.21 3.46 -17.49
N LYS A 159 -10.35 3.09 -16.89
CA LYS A 159 -11.63 3.78 -17.07
C LYS A 159 -11.90 4.78 -15.96
N VAL A 160 -11.74 4.31 -14.72
CA VAL A 160 -12.01 5.08 -13.50
C VAL A 160 -10.95 4.73 -12.48
N ILE A 161 -10.43 5.72 -11.77
CA ILE A 161 -9.62 5.57 -10.55
C ILE A 161 -10.20 6.56 -9.56
N THR A 162 -10.84 6.07 -8.51
CA THR A 162 -11.61 6.88 -7.56
C THR A 162 -11.25 6.52 -6.13
N PRO A 163 -10.91 7.50 -5.27
CA PRO A 163 -10.75 7.27 -3.83
C PRO A 163 -12.03 6.69 -3.22
N LYS A 164 -11.89 5.81 -2.24
CA LYS A 164 -13.02 5.12 -1.60
C LYS A 164 -12.99 5.19 -0.08
N MET A 165 -11.89 4.79 0.52
CA MET A 165 -11.78 4.68 1.97
C MET A 165 -10.34 4.74 2.45
N LEU A 166 -10.17 4.97 3.75
CA LEU A 166 -8.91 4.79 4.47
C LEU A 166 -9.00 3.56 5.35
N VAL A 167 -7.95 2.75 5.36
CA VAL A 167 -7.81 1.61 6.27
C VAL A 167 -6.51 1.73 7.02
N GLU A 168 -6.55 1.78 8.35
CA GLU A 168 -5.37 1.75 9.18
C GLU A 168 -5.21 0.38 9.83
N SER A 169 -4.04 -0.21 9.67
CA SER A 169 -3.62 -1.43 10.34
C SER A 169 -2.93 -1.09 11.66
N GLU A 170 -3.54 -1.46 12.79
CA GLU A 170 -2.97 -1.22 14.12
C GLU A 170 -1.71 -2.06 14.37
N ASP A 171 -1.61 -3.25 13.76
CA ASP A 171 -0.47 -4.14 13.94
C ASP A 171 0.78 -3.65 13.19
N SER A 172 0.59 -3.14 11.96
CA SER A 172 1.70 -2.71 11.09
C SER A 172 1.87 -1.20 11.01
N HIS A 173 0.94 -0.43 11.59
CA HIS A 173 0.93 1.04 11.50
C HIS A 173 1.03 1.55 10.06
N VAL A 174 0.37 0.85 9.13
CA VAL A 174 0.20 1.28 7.74
C VAL A 174 -1.18 1.90 7.57
N VAL A 175 -1.23 3.04 6.89
CA VAL A 175 -2.47 3.74 6.52
C VAL A 175 -2.63 3.64 5.02
N ASP A 176 -3.53 2.75 4.59
CA ASP A 176 -3.84 2.50 3.19
C ASP A 176 -4.90 3.46 2.67
N PHE A 177 -4.58 4.17 1.60
CA PHE A 177 -5.51 4.96 0.80
C PHE A 177 -6.07 4.07 -0.30
N VAL A 178 -7.33 3.65 -0.15
CA VAL A 178 -7.96 2.66 -1.00
C VAL A 178 -8.67 3.32 -2.18
N TYR A 179 -8.35 2.85 -3.38
CA TYR A 179 -8.96 3.29 -4.63
C TYR A 179 -9.79 2.18 -5.28
N GLU A 180 -10.94 2.54 -5.82
CA GLU A 180 -11.62 1.71 -6.80
C GLU A 180 -11.04 1.98 -8.19
N ILE A 181 -10.61 0.93 -8.87
CA ILE A 181 -9.98 1.00 -10.18
C ILE A 181 -10.80 0.15 -11.16
N GLN A 182 -11.38 0.78 -12.16
CA GLN A 182 -12.15 0.09 -13.19
C GLN A 182 -11.37 0.03 -14.50
N VAL A 183 -11.27 -1.16 -15.08
CA VAL A 183 -10.67 -1.39 -16.40
C VAL A 183 -11.66 -2.12 -17.31
N ASN A 184 -11.66 -1.75 -18.60
CA ASN A 184 -12.59 -2.35 -19.56
C ASN A 184 -11.91 -3.48 -20.36
N ILE A 185 -11.48 -4.52 -19.63
CA ILE A 185 -10.81 -5.70 -20.18
C ILE A 185 -11.35 -6.96 -19.52
N SER A 186 -11.17 -8.10 -20.20
CA SER A 186 -11.58 -9.41 -19.71
C SER A 186 -10.52 -10.04 -18.79
N LYS A 187 -10.92 -11.09 -18.05
CA LYS A 187 -10.02 -11.93 -17.25
C LYS A 187 -8.82 -12.44 -18.07
N SER A 188 -9.04 -12.90 -19.31
CA SER A 188 -7.95 -13.40 -20.16
C SER A 188 -6.94 -12.31 -20.47
N GLN A 189 -7.38 -11.09 -20.75
CA GLN A 189 -6.50 -9.96 -21.01
C GLN A 189 -5.70 -9.54 -19.75
N ILE A 190 -6.33 -9.55 -18.55
CA ILE A 190 -5.63 -9.33 -17.28
C ILE A 190 -4.47 -10.30 -17.14
N ILE A 191 -4.72 -11.59 -17.31
CA ILE A 191 -3.69 -12.65 -17.18
C ILE A 191 -2.60 -12.48 -18.24
N ASP A 192 -2.95 -12.10 -19.47
CA ASP A 192 -1.97 -11.90 -20.54
C ASP A 192 -1.07 -10.69 -20.28
N PHE A 193 -1.60 -9.58 -19.77
CA PHE A 193 -0.79 -8.43 -19.37
C PHE A 193 0.16 -8.77 -18.22
N HIS A 194 -0.33 -9.47 -17.21
CA HIS A 194 0.48 -9.84 -16.03
C HIS A 194 1.69 -10.71 -16.39
N LYS A 195 1.64 -11.54 -17.43
CA LYS A 195 2.80 -12.36 -17.86
C LYS A 195 4.06 -11.55 -18.17
N ASN A 196 3.89 -10.26 -18.51
CA ASN A 196 4.98 -9.35 -18.84
C ASN A 196 5.23 -8.29 -17.74
N ALA A 197 4.53 -8.38 -16.62
CA ALA A 197 4.69 -7.47 -15.50
C ALA A 197 5.92 -7.81 -14.66
N THR A 198 6.53 -6.80 -14.06
CA THR A 198 7.57 -6.98 -13.04
C THR A 198 6.87 -7.02 -11.68
N SER A 199 6.18 -8.13 -11.41
CA SER A 199 5.23 -8.23 -10.32
C SER A 199 5.76 -9.03 -9.14
N GLU A 200 5.40 -8.61 -7.93
CA GLU A 200 5.53 -9.39 -6.70
C GLU A 200 4.52 -10.54 -6.61
N TYR A 201 3.59 -10.64 -7.55
CA TYR A 201 2.58 -11.70 -7.61
C TYR A 201 2.98 -12.81 -8.57
N THR A 202 2.87 -14.05 -8.10
CA THR A 202 3.09 -15.24 -8.93
C THR A 202 1.88 -15.60 -9.78
N GLN A 203 0.71 -15.10 -9.41
CA GLN A 203 -0.55 -15.44 -10.07
C GLN A 203 -1.57 -14.32 -9.83
N LEU A 204 -2.39 -14.01 -10.85
CA LEU A 204 -3.62 -13.23 -10.68
C LEU A 204 -4.85 -14.13 -10.81
N GLU A 205 -5.86 -13.87 -9.99
CA GLU A 205 -7.17 -14.49 -10.06
C GLU A 205 -8.26 -13.43 -10.17
N VAL A 206 -9.19 -13.62 -11.11
CA VAL A 206 -10.37 -12.77 -11.25
C VAL A 206 -11.55 -13.50 -10.65
N VAL A 207 -12.14 -12.93 -9.62
CA VAL A 207 -13.21 -13.51 -8.83
C VAL A 207 -14.51 -12.77 -9.11
N ASP A 208 -15.49 -13.51 -9.66
CA ASP A 208 -16.85 -13.00 -9.85
C ASP A 208 -17.45 -12.51 -8.53
N SER A 209 -18.17 -11.38 -8.53
CA SER A 209 -18.72 -10.75 -7.33
C SER A 209 -19.55 -11.72 -6.47
N LYS A 210 -20.30 -12.64 -7.09
CA LYS A 210 -21.10 -13.65 -6.39
C LYS A 210 -20.28 -14.72 -5.68
N LYS A 211 -18.99 -14.83 -5.99
CA LYS A 211 -18.07 -15.83 -5.44
C LYS A 211 -17.07 -15.25 -4.45
N ILE A 212 -17.05 -13.93 -4.23
CA ILE A 212 -16.04 -13.27 -3.40
C ILE A 212 -16.09 -13.79 -1.96
N VAL A 213 -17.26 -13.88 -1.33
CA VAL A 213 -17.40 -14.39 0.04
C VAL A 213 -16.77 -15.78 0.17
N LYS A 214 -17.11 -16.68 -0.76
CA LYS A 214 -16.52 -18.01 -0.79
C LYS A 214 -15.00 -17.99 -0.99
N PHE A 215 -14.51 -17.10 -1.85
CA PHE A 215 -13.07 -16.95 -2.10
C PHE A 215 -12.33 -16.49 -0.84
N ILE A 216 -12.87 -15.50 -0.15
CA ILE A 216 -12.31 -14.96 1.10
C ILE A 216 -12.26 -16.05 2.19
N ASP A 217 -13.30 -16.86 2.32
CA ASP A 217 -13.39 -17.90 3.35
C ASP A 217 -12.44 -19.07 3.10
N GLN A 218 -12.15 -19.37 1.83
CA GLN A 218 -11.34 -20.52 1.43
C GLN A 218 -9.86 -20.21 1.24
N ASN A 219 -9.46 -18.93 1.28
CA ASN A 219 -8.11 -18.52 1.00
C ASN A 219 -7.51 -17.69 2.14
N ASN A 220 -6.17 -17.78 2.27
CA ASN A 220 -5.42 -16.87 3.12
C ASN A 220 -5.28 -15.53 2.40
N LEU A 221 -5.91 -14.49 2.93
CA LEU A 221 -5.79 -13.12 2.43
C LEU A 221 -4.94 -12.28 3.38
N VAL A 222 -4.21 -11.33 2.81
CA VAL A 222 -3.61 -10.22 3.56
C VAL A 222 -4.72 -9.55 4.39
N LYS A 223 -4.45 -9.30 5.67
CA LYS A 223 -5.47 -8.82 6.62
C LYS A 223 -6.16 -7.54 6.14
N THR A 224 -5.37 -6.59 5.61
CA THR A 224 -5.89 -5.32 5.08
C THR A 224 -6.81 -5.56 3.89
N SER A 225 -6.40 -6.39 2.94
CA SER A 225 -7.20 -6.75 1.76
C SER A 225 -8.52 -7.42 2.15
N ARG A 226 -8.51 -8.31 3.15
CA ARG A 226 -9.73 -8.92 3.68
C ARG A 226 -10.68 -7.85 4.23
N LYS A 227 -10.17 -6.94 5.06
CA LYS A 227 -10.96 -5.86 5.66
C LYS A 227 -11.56 -4.92 4.63
N ILE A 228 -10.76 -4.55 3.62
CA ILE A 228 -11.20 -3.70 2.50
C ILE A 228 -12.36 -4.37 1.75
N ILE A 229 -12.20 -5.61 1.34
CA ILE A 229 -13.21 -6.28 0.50
C ILE A 229 -14.48 -6.61 1.28
N GLU A 230 -14.39 -6.98 2.56
CA GLU A 230 -15.55 -7.20 3.43
C GLU A 230 -16.38 -5.92 3.63
N HIS A 231 -15.73 -4.74 3.63
CA HIS A 231 -16.44 -3.47 3.74
C HIS A 231 -16.98 -2.98 2.40
N TYR A 232 -16.30 -3.30 1.31
CA TYR A 232 -16.67 -2.90 -0.04
C TYR A 232 -17.91 -3.61 -0.57
N MET A 233 -18.19 -4.86 -0.13
CA MET A 233 -19.29 -5.71 -0.56
C MET A 233 -20.62 -5.31 0.08
#